data_d573e088a412ed27a683415dc30f2a97
#
_entry.id   d573e088a412ed27a683415dc30f2a97
#
_cell.length_a   1.000
_cell.length_b   1.000
_cell.length_c   1.000
_cell.angle_alpha   90.00
_cell.angle_beta   90.00
_cell.angle_gamma   90.00
#
_symmetry.space_group_name_H-M   'P 1'
#
loop_
_entity.id
_entity.type
_entity.pdbx_description
1 polymer ?
#
loop_
_entity_poly.entity_id
_entity_poly.type
_entity_poly.pdbx_seq_one_letter_code
_entity_poly.pdbx_strand_id
1 'polypeptide(L)'
;MNALRAVPARGIVRAVADAAARWADADFPPRVRLLNRIVERTGYTMPVVEYALDQLFESLTADALEATIVGELGSLEVLDGFALRPGRPRARALPVGSVCVISSRTTIGVAIVPAIFALCAKCEVLVKDREDGLVRAFFATLAEELETVAESARAQTWEGESDALDLANFDAVVAFGSDATLARIAASTQAGTRFIGFGSRASIGYVAREELRDLAHAKVIAAGAARDLVLYETEGCLSLHALFVERRGAIDPAQFTKLVAEEVERASVEFPPGLRDARASARIASARNLAAFRSAAGSGSVFSDARGSYLTVLDPPESEPPAFLPRAIAVHAVENPSDAITYLSRHEVPVEAVAVAGKREDLRTFAIDIGAHRIARFGDLQRPPLGGNHGGRSRIADYITWITDER
;
A
#
# COMPACT_ATOMS: atom_id res chain seq x y z
N MET A 1 2.02 23.82 24.51
CA MET A 1 0.61 23.49 24.16
C MET A 1 0.57 23.41 22.63
N ASN A 2 0.12 22.30 22.06
CA ASN A 2 0.15 22.09 20.59
C ASN A 2 -0.67 23.18 19.89
N ALA A 3 -0.03 23.98 19.05
CA ALA A 3 -0.63 25.12 18.35
C ALA A 3 -1.79 24.71 17.41
N LEU A 4 -1.73 23.47 16.85
CA LEU A 4 -2.81 22.94 16.00
C LEU A 4 -4.17 22.84 16.71
N ARG A 5 -4.19 22.74 18.05
CA ARG A 5 -5.47 22.66 18.79
C ARG A 5 -6.34 23.90 18.63
N ALA A 6 -5.74 25.06 18.35
CA ALA A 6 -6.45 26.30 18.10
C ALA A 6 -6.91 26.49 16.65
N VAL A 7 -6.36 25.70 15.72
CA VAL A 7 -6.71 25.78 14.30
C VAL A 7 -7.98 24.98 14.04
N PRO A 8 -9.00 25.52 13.33
CA PRO A 8 -10.16 24.76 12.90
C PRO A 8 -9.73 23.56 12.03
N ALA A 9 -10.35 22.39 12.24
CA ALA A 9 -10.02 21.16 11.51
C ALA A 9 -10.11 21.36 9.99
N ARG A 10 -11.10 22.11 9.52
CA ARG A 10 -11.25 22.47 8.09
C ARG A 10 -10.07 23.29 7.56
N GLY A 11 -9.46 24.13 8.40
CA GLY A 11 -8.26 24.89 8.05
C GLY A 11 -7.06 23.97 7.84
N ILE A 12 -6.88 22.97 8.70
CA ILE A 12 -5.81 21.96 8.54
C ILE A 12 -6.03 21.13 7.26
N VAL A 13 -7.27 20.67 7.03
CA VAL A 13 -7.63 19.92 5.82
C VAL A 13 -7.31 20.70 4.54
N ARG A 14 -7.65 21.98 4.49
CA ARG A 14 -7.36 22.85 3.35
C ARG A 14 -5.86 23.03 3.15
N ALA A 15 -5.12 23.35 4.20
CA ALA A 15 -3.67 23.52 4.10
C ALA A 15 -2.97 22.24 3.58
N VAL A 16 -3.42 21.06 4.03
CA VAL A 16 -2.92 19.77 3.51
C VAL A 16 -3.23 19.62 2.03
N ALA A 17 -4.47 19.93 1.60
CA ALA A 17 -4.86 19.82 0.21
C ALA A 17 -4.11 20.81 -0.70
N ASP A 18 -3.92 22.06 -0.23
CA ASP A 18 -3.19 23.08 -0.97
C ASP A 18 -1.71 22.71 -1.12
N ALA A 19 -1.07 22.22 -0.06
CA ALA A 19 0.29 21.69 -0.13
C ALA A 19 0.37 20.49 -1.08
N ALA A 20 -0.58 19.55 -1.01
CA ALA A 20 -0.62 18.38 -1.89
C ALA A 20 -0.81 18.76 -3.36
N ALA A 21 -1.65 19.73 -3.66
CA ALA A 21 -1.86 20.24 -5.01
C ALA A 21 -0.57 20.80 -5.63
N ARG A 22 0.27 21.48 -4.84
CA ARG A 22 1.60 21.93 -5.29
C ARG A 22 2.52 20.74 -5.61
N TRP A 23 2.47 19.67 -4.80
CA TRP A 23 3.27 18.47 -5.01
C TRP A 23 2.74 17.56 -6.14
N ALA A 24 1.47 17.68 -6.51
CA ALA A 24 0.90 17.04 -7.68
C ALA A 24 1.40 17.66 -9.00
N ASP A 25 1.81 18.94 -8.97
CA ASP A 25 2.45 19.58 -10.10
C ASP A 25 3.84 18.99 -10.35
N ALA A 26 4.03 18.38 -11.53
CA ALA A 26 5.28 17.75 -11.93
C ALA A 26 6.47 18.74 -11.98
N ASP A 27 6.21 20.03 -12.23
CA ASP A 27 7.21 21.09 -12.32
C ASP A 27 7.48 21.79 -10.97
N PHE A 28 6.82 21.36 -9.89
CA PHE A 28 7.03 21.95 -8.56
C PHE A 28 8.49 21.82 -8.11
N PRO A 29 9.23 22.93 -7.87
CA PRO A 29 10.67 22.87 -7.67
C PRO A 29 11.15 21.98 -6.51
N PRO A 30 10.47 21.89 -5.34
CA PRO A 30 10.84 20.94 -4.30
C PRO A 30 10.71 19.47 -4.74
N ARG A 31 9.66 19.13 -5.51
CA ARG A 31 9.45 17.79 -6.07
C ARG A 31 10.58 17.46 -7.05
N VAL A 32 10.84 18.31 -8.03
CA VAL A 32 11.88 18.11 -9.06
C VAL A 32 13.25 17.87 -8.43
N ARG A 33 13.60 18.63 -7.38
CA ARG A 33 14.88 18.47 -6.67
C ARG A 33 15.05 17.11 -5.99
N LEU A 34 13.95 16.44 -5.64
CA LEU A 34 13.98 15.17 -4.90
C LEU A 34 13.90 13.94 -5.80
N LEU A 35 13.42 14.06 -7.05
CA LEU A 35 13.19 12.89 -7.92
C LEU A 35 14.42 11.97 -8.02
N ASN A 36 15.57 12.49 -8.41
CA ASN A 36 16.79 11.68 -8.55
C ASN A 36 17.22 11.02 -7.24
N ARG A 37 17.06 11.72 -6.11
CA ARG A 37 17.39 11.20 -4.79
C ARG A 37 16.46 10.06 -4.39
N ILE A 38 15.16 10.16 -4.70
CA ILE A 38 14.19 9.08 -4.48
C ILE A 38 14.54 7.87 -5.36
N VAL A 39 14.86 8.08 -6.63
CA VAL A 39 15.32 7.02 -7.57
C VAL A 39 16.54 6.30 -6.98
N GLU A 40 17.59 7.04 -6.61
CA GLU A 40 18.81 6.46 -6.02
C GLU A 40 18.55 5.68 -4.73
N ARG A 41 17.65 6.18 -3.90
CA ARG A 41 17.36 5.58 -2.60
C ARG A 41 16.49 4.34 -2.67
N THR A 42 15.52 4.33 -3.58
CA THR A 42 14.57 3.22 -3.75
C THR A 42 15.05 2.18 -4.75
N GLY A 43 15.89 2.56 -5.70
CA GLY A 43 16.27 1.73 -6.85
C GLY A 43 15.18 1.65 -7.93
N TYR A 44 14.04 2.31 -7.73
CA TYR A 44 12.97 2.38 -8.75
C TYR A 44 13.38 3.30 -9.89
N THR A 45 12.78 3.11 -11.06
CA THR A 45 13.00 4.00 -12.19
C THR A 45 12.21 5.30 -12.07
N MET A 46 12.65 6.34 -12.78
CA MET A 46 12.00 7.65 -12.76
C MET A 46 10.49 7.57 -13.02
N PRO A 47 9.98 6.84 -14.05
CA PRO A 47 8.54 6.74 -14.29
C PRO A 47 7.76 6.12 -13.11
N VAL A 48 8.36 5.17 -12.38
CA VAL A 48 7.73 4.60 -11.18
C VAL A 48 7.67 5.61 -10.04
N VAL A 49 8.75 6.40 -9.86
CA VAL A 49 8.80 7.45 -8.82
C VAL A 49 7.80 8.56 -9.11
N GLU A 50 7.76 9.05 -10.36
CA GLU A 50 6.80 10.07 -10.79
C GLU A 50 5.36 9.59 -10.60
N TYR A 51 5.05 8.39 -11.08
CA TYR A 51 3.73 7.77 -10.88
C TYR A 51 3.35 7.66 -9.40
N ALA A 52 4.29 7.26 -8.54
CA ALA A 52 4.02 7.13 -7.10
C ALA A 52 3.69 8.49 -6.46
N LEU A 53 4.42 9.54 -6.82
CA LEU A 53 4.18 10.89 -6.31
C LEU A 53 2.85 11.45 -6.83
N ASP A 54 2.53 11.25 -8.11
CA ASP A 54 1.25 11.66 -8.70
C ASP A 54 0.09 11.00 -7.97
N GLN A 55 0.11 9.67 -7.84
CA GLN A 55 -0.95 8.93 -7.16
C GLN A 55 -1.12 9.35 -5.69
N LEU A 56 -0.02 9.60 -4.99
CA LEU A 56 -0.07 10.05 -3.61
C LEU A 56 -0.73 11.43 -3.50
N PHE A 57 -0.18 12.42 -4.21
CA PHE A 57 -0.57 13.81 -3.99
C PHE A 57 -1.89 14.18 -4.67
N GLU A 58 -2.22 13.61 -5.83
CA GLU A 58 -3.53 13.79 -6.46
C GLU A 58 -4.68 13.24 -5.62
N SER A 59 -4.42 12.23 -4.78
CA SER A 59 -5.44 11.66 -3.90
C SER A 59 -5.78 12.53 -2.68
N LEU A 60 -4.92 13.49 -2.32
CA LEU A 60 -5.02 14.29 -1.10
C LEU A 60 -5.80 15.60 -1.31
N THR A 61 -6.99 15.51 -1.89
CA THR A 61 -7.88 16.68 -2.06
C THR A 61 -8.64 17.00 -0.78
N ALA A 62 -9.08 18.25 -0.63
CA ALA A 62 -9.87 18.67 0.53
C ALA A 62 -11.14 17.82 0.70
N ASP A 63 -11.84 17.55 -0.40
CA ASP A 63 -13.07 16.76 -0.41
C ASP A 63 -12.80 15.30 0.01
N ALA A 64 -11.74 14.68 -0.49
CA ALA A 64 -11.39 13.30 -0.15
C ALA A 64 -10.96 13.17 1.33
N LEU A 65 -10.19 14.13 1.84
CA LEU A 65 -9.79 14.20 3.25
C LEU A 65 -11.00 14.41 4.16
N GLU A 66 -11.84 15.40 3.87
CA GLU A 66 -13.05 15.70 4.66
C GLU A 66 -14.03 14.51 4.62
N ALA A 67 -14.28 13.92 3.43
CA ALA A 67 -15.14 12.75 3.30
C ALA A 67 -14.63 11.55 4.12
N THR A 68 -13.31 11.32 4.13
CA THR A 68 -12.69 10.25 4.94
C THR A 68 -12.90 10.50 6.43
N ILE A 69 -12.62 11.72 6.90
CA ILE A 69 -12.76 12.10 8.31
C ILE A 69 -14.23 12.01 8.75
N VAL A 70 -15.15 12.55 7.95
CA VAL A 70 -16.60 12.52 8.25
C VAL A 70 -17.11 11.07 8.21
N GLY A 71 -16.66 10.27 7.26
CA GLY A 71 -17.03 8.85 7.16
C GLY A 71 -16.66 8.05 8.42
N GLU A 72 -15.50 8.34 9.03
CA GLU A 72 -15.04 7.64 10.25
C GLU A 72 -15.57 8.28 11.54
N LEU A 73 -15.56 9.60 11.64
CA LEU A 73 -15.91 10.31 12.88
C LEU A 73 -17.37 10.76 12.95
N GLY A 74 -18.08 10.79 11.83
CA GLY A 74 -19.47 11.21 11.69
C GLY A 74 -19.65 12.71 11.49
N SER A 75 -18.65 13.54 11.81
CA SER A 75 -18.62 15.00 11.60
C SER A 75 -17.19 15.51 11.75
N LEU A 76 -16.81 16.51 10.96
CA LEU A 76 -15.51 17.16 11.08
C LEU A 76 -15.43 18.04 12.34
N GLU A 77 -16.56 18.65 12.71
CA GLU A 77 -16.68 19.57 13.84
C GLU A 77 -16.37 18.94 15.20
N VAL A 78 -16.42 17.58 15.30
CA VAL A 78 -16.05 16.89 16.55
C VAL A 78 -14.59 17.11 16.94
N LEU A 79 -13.72 17.45 15.97
CA LEU A 79 -12.32 17.77 16.20
C LEU A 79 -12.12 19.17 16.80
N ASP A 80 -13.11 20.04 16.66
CA ASP A 80 -13.07 21.43 17.16
C ASP A 80 -13.83 21.60 18.47
N GLY A 81 -14.92 20.84 18.65
CA GLY A 81 -15.79 20.98 19.82
C GLY A 81 -16.76 19.81 19.98
N PHE A 82 -17.70 19.96 20.90
CA PHE A 82 -18.81 19.02 20.98
C PHE A 82 -19.77 19.23 19.81
N ALA A 83 -19.92 18.22 18.98
CA ALA A 83 -20.80 18.23 17.81
C ALA A 83 -21.74 17.02 17.76
N LEU A 84 -22.82 17.16 16.99
CA LEU A 84 -23.74 16.08 16.71
C LEU A 84 -23.09 15.07 15.73
N ARG A 85 -23.42 13.80 15.92
CA ARG A 85 -23.02 12.71 15.04
C ARG A 85 -24.26 11.94 14.62
N PRO A 86 -24.44 11.57 13.37
CA PRO A 86 -25.60 10.82 12.92
C PRO A 86 -25.82 9.56 13.75
N GLY A 87 -27.01 9.42 14.39
CA GLY A 87 -27.38 8.25 15.18
C GLY A 87 -26.58 8.02 16.48
N ARG A 88 -25.83 9.05 16.96
CA ARG A 88 -24.99 8.95 18.16
C ARG A 88 -25.16 10.21 19.04
N PRO A 89 -24.87 10.15 20.35
CA PRO A 89 -24.87 11.31 21.21
C PRO A 89 -23.80 12.33 20.77
N ARG A 90 -23.96 13.58 21.22
CA ARG A 90 -22.95 14.62 21.02
C ARG A 90 -21.62 14.16 21.60
N ALA A 91 -20.54 14.41 20.86
CA ALA A 91 -19.23 14.04 21.33
C ALA A 91 -18.16 15.03 20.82
N ARG A 92 -17.02 15.01 21.48
CA ARG A 92 -15.79 15.69 21.05
C ARG A 92 -14.68 14.66 20.89
N ALA A 93 -13.96 14.76 19.79
CA ALA A 93 -12.73 14.00 19.56
C ALA A 93 -11.53 14.81 20.10
N LEU A 94 -10.76 14.22 20.99
CA LEU A 94 -9.51 14.79 21.49
C LEU A 94 -8.33 14.06 20.84
N PRO A 95 -7.26 14.76 20.44
CA PRO A 95 -6.03 14.15 19.98
C PRO A 95 -5.43 13.25 21.08
N VAL A 96 -4.85 12.12 20.70
CA VAL A 96 -4.08 11.29 21.64
C VAL A 96 -2.88 12.05 22.20
N GLY A 97 -2.30 12.96 21.45
CA GLY A 97 -1.17 13.81 21.85
C GLY A 97 -0.06 13.74 20.79
N SER A 98 0.90 12.86 20.96
CA SER A 98 2.06 12.70 20.11
C SER A 98 2.03 11.37 19.30
N VAL A 99 2.36 11.45 18.02
CA VAL A 99 2.37 10.30 17.09
C VAL A 99 3.75 10.18 16.45
N CYS A 100 4.34 9.00 16.55
CA CYS A 100 5.53 8.65 15.78
C CYS A 100 5.15 7.77 14.58
N VAL A 101 5.58 8.14 13.37
CA VAL A 101 5.37 7.32 12.17
C VAL A 101 6.73 6.81 11.67
N ILE A 102 6.91 5.50 11.62
CA ILE A 102 8.14 4.84 11.14
C ILE A 102 7.90 4.35 9.73
N SER A 103 8.50 5.02 8.74
CA SER A 103 8.36 4.74 7.32
C SER A 103 9.06 3.43 6.90
N SER A 104 8.59 2.81 5.79
CA SER A 104 9.29 1.72 5.10
C SER A 104 10.12 2.24 3.92
N ARG A 105 10.93 1.36 3.32
CA ARG A 105 11.72 1.67 2.11
C ARG A 105 11.01 1.27 0.81
N THR A 106 10.01 0.40 0.89
CA THR A 106 9.41 -0.26 -0.27
C THR A 106 8.29 0.54 -0.93
N THR A 107 7.69 1.49 -0.22
CA THR A 107 6.59 2.30 -0.73
C THR A 107 6.90 3.78 -0.54
N ILE A 108 6.98 4.53 -1.64
CA ILE A 108 7.26 5.96 -1.65
C ILE A 108 6.13 6.70 -0.94
N GLY A 109 6.49 7.59 0.00
CA GLY A 109 5.53 8.46 0.69
C GLY A 109 4.58 7.75 1.65
N VAL A 110 4.80 6.47 1.99
CA VAL A 110 3.88 5.69 2.84
C VAL A 110 3.60 6.34 4.19
N ALA A 111 4.55 7.09 4.75
CA ALA A 111 4.41 7.80 6.01
C ALA A 111 3.58 9.09 5.91
N ILE A 112 3.39 9.66 4.71
CA ILE A 112 2.70 10.94 4.52
C ILE A 112 1.23 10.82 4.91
N VAL A 113 0.53 9.80 4.45
CA VAL A 113 -0.92 9.65 4.71
C VAL A 113 -1.22 9.52 6.21
N PRO A 114 -0.60 8.61 7.00
CA PRO A 114 -0.84 8.55 8.44
C PRO A 114 -0.41 9.82 9.17
N ALA A 115 0.67 10.47 8.75
CA ALA A 115 1.09 11.75 9.32
C ALA A 115 0.04 12.87 9.10
N ILE A 116 -0.53 12.96 7.89
CA ILE A 116 -1.60 13.91 7.57
C ILE A 116 -2.83 13.69 8.45
N PHE A 117 -3.30 12.44 8.58
CA PHE A 117 -4.47 12.16 9.42
C PHE A 117 -4.20 12.41 10.91
N ALA A 118 -2.99 12.17 11.39
CA ALA A 118 -2.59 12.54 12.74
C ALA A 118 -2.58 14.06 12.94
N LEU A 119 -2.10 14.85 11.96
CA LEU A 119 -2.18 16.32 11.97
C LEU A 119 -3.63 16.82 11.92
N CYS A 120 -4.48 16.21 11.07
CA CYS A 120 -5.92 16.53 11.02
C CYS A 120 -6.61 16.21 12.36
N ALA A 121 -6.18 15.18 13.08
CA ALA A 121 -6.60 14.89 14.46
C ALA A 121 -5.98 15.84 15.50
N LYS A 122 -5.15 16.81 15.08
CA LYS A 122 -4.45 17.80 15.90
C LYS A 122 -3.38 17.19 16.85
N CYS A 123 -2.75 16.10 16.42
CA CYS A 123 -1.61 15.51 17.11
C CYS A 123 -0.29 16.22 16.73
N GLU A 124 0.71 16.11 17.60
CA GLU A 124 2.09 16.36 17.23
C GLU A 124 2.63 15.13 16.51
N VAL A 125 3.37 15.32 15.41
CA VAL A 125 3.82 14.23 14.55
C VAL A 125 5.32 14.27 14.37
N LEU A 126 5.96 13.12 14.62
CA LEU A 126 7.33 12.85 14.23
C LEU A 126 7.36 11.69 13.22
N VAL A 127 7.94 11.93 12.06
CA VAL A 127 8.17 10.86 11.07
C VAL A 127 9.62 10.45 11.07
N LYS A 128 9.87 9.15 11.26
CA LYS A 128 11.14 8.55 10.88
C LYS A 128 11.16 8.34 9.38
N ASP A 129 11.72 9.32 8.66
CA ASP A 129 11.79 9.33 7.21
C ASP A 129 12.95 8.44 6.73
N ARG A 130 12.69 7.59 5.74
CA ARG A 130 13.69 6.76 5.07
C ARG A 130 13.90 7.14 3.60
N GLU A 131 13.12 8.09 3.11
CA GLU A 131 13.03 8.47 1.71
C GLU A 131 13.82 9.76 1.41
N ASP A 132 14.90 9.98 2.16
CA ASP A 132 15.85 11.08 1.97
C ASP A 132 15.24 12.46 1.75
N GLY A 133 14.25 12.79 2.57
CA GLY A 133 13.77 14.14 2.70
C GLY A 133 12.43 14.44 2.05
N LEU A 134 11.73 13.45 1.47
CA LEU A 134 10.40 13.67 0.89
C LEU A 134 9.41 14.20 1.94
N VAL A 135 9.29 13.53 3.10
CA VAL A 135 8.39 13.95 4.18
C VAL A 135 8.79 15.32 4.74
N ARG A 136 10.10 15.54 4.91
CA ARG A 136 10.62 16.84 5.38
C ARG A 136 10.26 17.97 4.42
N ALA A 137 10.43 17.76 3.11
CA ALA A 137 10.12 18.76 2.10
C ALA A 137 8.61 18.99 1.98
N PHE A 138 7.80 17.95 2.12
CA PHE A 138 6.34 18.08 2.18
C PHE A 138 5.89 18.89 3.42
N PHE A 139 6.45 18.59 4.60
CA PHE A 139 6.13 19.35 5.82
C PHE A 139 6.58 20.81 5.73
N ALA A 140 7.70 21.10 5.05
CA ALA A 140 8.09 22.49 4.79
C ALA A 140 7.07 23.22 3.90
N THR A 141 6.58 22.56 2.84
CA THR A 141 5.51 23.11 2.00
C THR A 141 4.22 23.30 2.79
N LEU A 142 3.86 22.33 3.61
CA LEU A 142 2.65 22.42 4.45
C LEU A 142 2.75 23.55 5.50
N ALA A 143 3.95 23.83 6.02
CA ALA A 143 4.19 24.94 6.93
C ALA A 143 4.09 26.31 6.24
N GLU A 144 4.33 26.39 4.92
CA GLU A 144 4.05 27.60 4.13
C GLU A 144 2.54 27.88 4.04
N GLU A 145 1.70 26.83 3.97
CA GLU A 145 0.23 26.95 3.93
C GLU A 145 -0.38 27.15 5.34
N LEU A 146 0.27 26.59 6.37
CA LEU A 146 -0.18 26.67 7.77
C LEU A 146 1.03 26.69 8.71
N GLU A 147 1.43 27.87 9.16
CA GLU A 147 2.64 28.10 9.98
C GLU A 147 2.70 27.23 11.24
N THR A 148 1.57 26.96 11.88
CA THR A 148 1.50 26.13 13.10
C THR A 148 1.98 24.68 12.88
N VAL A 149 2.07 24.23 11.65
CA VAL A 149 2.61 22.90 11.31
C VAL A 149 4.12 22.83 11.58
N ALA A 150 4.85 23.93 11.41
CA ALA A 150 6.29 23.97 11.65
C ALA A 150 6.69 23.53 13.07
N GLU A 151 5.83 23.79 14.05
CA GLU A 151 6.04 23.37 15.44
C GLU A 151 5.50 21.96 15.74
N SER A 152 4.51 21.51 14.96
CA SER A 152 3.74 20.28 15.23
C SER A 152 4.15 19.07 14.39
N ALA A 153 4.90 19.26 13.30
CA ALA A 153 5.32 18.19 12.40
C ALA A 153 6.83 18.21 12.17
N ARG A 154 7.48 17.08 12.38
CA ARG A 154 8.92 16.93 12.18
C ARG A 154 9.20 15.65 11.42
N ALA A 155 10.23 15.67 10.56
CA ALA A 155 10.78 14.49 9.91
C ALA A 155 12.26 14.38 10.24
N GLN A 156 12.69 13.20 10.67
CA GLN A 156 14.07 12.89 11.00
C GLN A 156 14.50 11.61 10.31
N THR A 157 15.75 11.59 9.85
CA THR A 157 16.42 10.37 9.37
C THR A 157 17.42 9.94 10.40
N TRP A 158 17.42 8.64 10.76
CA TRP A 158 18.47 8.06 11.58
C TRP A 158 18.72 6.61 11.14
N GLU A 159 19.99 6.21 11.20
CA GLU A 159 20.46 4.87 10.89
C GLU A 159 20.85 4.15 12.18
N GLY A 160 20.46 2.87 12.29
CA GLY A 160 20.88 2.00 13.38
C GLY A 160 20.07 2.11 14.68
N GLU A 161 20.54 1.33 15.67
CA GLU A 161 19.96 1.24 17.03
C GLU A 161 20.51 2.32 17.97
N SER A 162 21.66 2.94 17.63
CA SER A 162 22.37 3.89 18.50
C SER A 162 21.66 5.23 18.69
N ASP A 163 20.79 5.62 17.75
CA ASP A 163 19.95 6.81 17.86
C ASP A 163 18.50 6.43 18.13
N ALA A 164 18.30 5.37 18.92
CA ALA A 164 16.98 4.87 19.25
C ALA A 164 16.13 5.99 19.83
N LEU A 165 15.16 6.44 19.05
CA LEU A 165 14.10 7.31 19.54
C LEU A 165 13.45 6.59 20.72
N ASP A 166 13.30 7.29 21.83
CA ASP A 166 12.55 6.76 22.96
C ASP A 166 11.05 6.71 22.58
N LEU A 167 10.66 5.60 21.96
CA LEU A 167 9.27 5.36 21.52
C LEU A 167 8.29 5.34 22.70
N ALA A 168 8.82 5.21 23.91
CA ALA A 168 8.04 5.28 25.13
C ALA A 168 7.42 6.68 25.36
N ASN A 169 7.94 7.72 24.72
CA ASN A 169 7.43 9.08 24.86
C ASN A 169 6.28 9.41 23.88
N PHE A 170 5.83 8.46 23.07
CA PHE A 170 4.73 8.69 22.13
C PHE A 170 3.44 8.02 22.58
N ASP A 171 2.32 8.73 22.39
CA ASP A 171 0.98 8.23 22.67
C ASP A 171 0.50 7.24 21.62
N ALA A 172 0.98 7.38 20.36
CA ALA A 172 0.76 6.42 19.29
C ALA A 172 2.03 6.23 18.45
N VAL A 173 2.24 5.00 17.98
CA VAL A 173 3.33 4.63 17.07
C VAL A 173 2.74 3.87 15.88
N VAL A 174 2.92 4.44 14.69
CA VAL A 174 2.59 3.78 13.41
C VAL A 174 3.88 3.25 12.81
N ALA A 175 3.93 1.97 12.46
CA ALA A 175 5.14 1.38 11.93
C ALA A 175 4.87 0.50 10.71
N PHE A 176 5.71 0.64 9.69
CA PHE A 176 5.73 -0.18 8.48
C PHE A 176 7.02 -1.01 8.46
N GLY A 177 6.91 -2.32 8.27
CA GLY A 177 8.09 -3.17 8.22
C GLY A 177 7.80 -4.66 8.27
N SER A 178 8.85 -5.48 8.36
CA SER A 178 8.68 -6.91 8.58
C SER A 178 8.09 -7.20 9.97
N ASP A 179 7.42 -8.33 10.13
CA ASP A 179 6.80 -8.72 11.40
C ASP A 179 7.84 -8.76 12.54
N ALA A 180 9.05 -9.22 12.26
CA ALA A 180 10.15 -9.20 13.24
C ALA A 180 10.55 -7.76 13.63
N THR A 181 10.54 -6.82 12.68
CA THR A 181 10.79 -5.40 12.95
C THR A 181 9.67 -4.80 13.79
N LEU A 182 8.41 -5.10 13.43
CA LEU A 182 7.25 -4.62 14.17
C LEU A 182 7.21 -5.14 15.60
N ALA A 183 7.55 -6.41 15.82
CA ALA A 183 7.64 -6.98 17.17
C ALA A 183 8.68 -6.26 18.04
N ARG A 184 9.86 -5.91 17.48
CA ARG A 184 10.88 -5.13 18.20
C ARG A 184 10.42 -3.71 18.52
N ILE A 185 9.76 -3.03 17.54
CA ILE A 185 9.23 -1.70 17.76
C ILE A 185 8.15 -1.73 18.84
N ALA A 186 7.21 -2.67 18.77
CA ALA A 186 6.15 -2.83 19.77
C ALA A 186 6.73 -3.05 21.18
N ALA A 187 7.78 -3.87 21.30
CA ALA A 187 8.46 -4.10 22.58
C ALA A 187 9.16 -2.85 23.15
N SER A 188 9.40 -1.83 22.33
CA SER A 188 10.02 -0.54 22.74
C SER A 188 8.96 0.52 23.07
N THR A 189 7.67 0.22 23.01
CA THR A 189 6.58 1.13 23.37
C THR A 189 6.13 0.87 24.81
N GLN A 190 5.48 1.85 25.43
CA GLN A 190 4.88 1.68 26.76
C GLN A 190 3.49 1.05 26.69
N ALA A 191 3.02 0.48 27.82
CA ALA A 191 1.70 -0.17 27.90
C ALA A 191 0.51 0.73 27.50
N GLY A 192 0.64 2.05 27.57
CA GLY A 192 -0.40 3.01 27.15
C GLY A 192 -0.31 3.47 25.72
N THR A 193 0.80 3.18 25.02
CA THR A 193 1.02 3.60 23.63
C THR A 193 0.15 2.79 22.67
N ARG A 194 -0.56 3.45 21.77
CA ARG A 194 -1.29 2.80 20.68
C ARG A 194 -0.33 2.35 19.60
N PHE A 195 -0.03 1.08 19.52
CA PHE A 195 0.81 0.53 18.47
C PHE A 195 -0.01 0.12 17.24
N ILE A 196 0.33 0.67 16.06
CA ILE A 196 -0.34 0.46 14.77
C ILE A 196 0.71 -0.09 13.81
N GLY A 197 0.81 -1.42 13.71
CA GLY A 197 1.80 -2.09 12.86
C GLY A 197 1.20 -2.52 11.53
N PHE A 198 1.94 -2.26 10.43
CA PHE A 198 1.66 -2.75 9.09
C PHE A 198 2.79 -3.69 8.67
N GLY A 199 2.54 -4.99 8.82
CA GLY A 199 3.50 -6.08 8.63
C GLY A 199 3.58 -6.59 7.20
N SER A 200 4.29 -7.71 7.06
CA SER A 200 4.46 -8.38 5.78
C SER A 200 3.15 -9.00 5.32
N ARG A 201 2.62 -8.54 4.19
CA ARG A 201 1.40 -9.04 3.57
C ARG A 201 1.57 -9.11 2.06
N ALA A 202 0.76 -9.95 1.42
CA ALA A 202 0.73 -10.11 -0.04
C ALA A 202 -0.64 -9.73 -0.58
N SER A 203 -0.68 -9.13 -1.77
CA SER A 203 -1.93 -9.06 -2.53
C SER A 203 -1.95 -10.14 -3.60
N ILE A 204 -3.13 -10.63 -3.91
CA ILE A 204 -3.35 -11.71 -4.86
C ILE A 204 -4.38 -11.31 -5.90
N GLY A 205 -4.48 -12.11 -6.97
CA GLY A 205 -5.53 -11.97 -7.98
C GLY A 205 -6.38 -13.23 -8.10
N TYR A 206 -7.65 -13.04 -8.42
CA TYR A 206 -8.57 -14.13 -8.75
C TYR A 206 -9.35 -13.82 -10.03
N VAL A 207 -9.30 -14.73 -11.00
CA VAL A 207 -9.99 -14.60 -12.30
C VAL A 207 -11.00 -15.72 -12.43
N ALA A 208 -12.27 -15.35 -12.40
CA ALA A 208 -13.37 -16.29 -12.58
C ALA A 208 -13.55 -16.66 -14.07
N ARG A 209 -13.98 -17.89 -14.35
CA ARG A 209 -14.08 -18.45 -15.70
C ARG A 209 -14.99 -17.67 -16.64
N GLU A 210 -16.05 -17.04 -16.12
CA GLU A 210 -16.95 -16.21 -16.89
C GLU A 210 -16.31 -14.94 -17.46
N GLU A 211 -15.20 -14.51 -16.87
CA GLU A 211 -14.43 -13.36 -17.34
C GLU A 211 -13.37 -13.77 -18.40
N LEU A 212 -13.11 -15.06 -18.54
CA LEU A 212 -12.25 -15.65 -19.57
C LEU A 212 -13.03 -16.06 -20.82
N ARG A 213 -14.07 -15.30 -21.19
CA ARG A 213 -15.03 -15.60 -22.27
C ARG A 213 -14.46 -15.38 -23.68
N ASP A 214 -13.53 -14.46 -23.83
CA ASP A 214 -12.87 -14.11 -25.08
C ASP A 214 -11.48 -13.50 -24.86
N LEU A 215 -10.68 -13.44 -25.93
CA LEU A 215 -9.31 -12.95 -25.87
C LEU A 215 -9.23 -11.44 -25.53
N ALA A 216 -10.16 -10.63 -26.01
CA ALA A 216 -10.11 -9.18 -25.78
C ALA A 216 -10.34 -8.86 -24.30
N HIS A 217 -11.32 -9.54 -23.68
CA HIS A 217 -11.60 -9.35 -22.27
C HIS A 217 -10.47 -9.90 -21.38
N ALA A 218 -9.95 -11.08 -21.70
CA ALA A 218 -8.81 -11.66 -21.00
C ALA A 218 -7.56 -10.76 -21.05
N LYS A 219 -7.30 -10.08 -22.19
CA LYS A 219 -6.19 -9.10 -22.31
C LYS A 219 -6.35 -7.90 -21.39
N VAL A 220 -7.56 -7.38 -21.22
CA VAL A 220 -7.81 -6.26 -20.31
C VAL A 220 -7.47 -6.65 -18.86
N ILE A 221 -7.86 -7.86 -18.43
CA ILE A 221 -7.56 -8.37 -17.11
C ILE A 221 -6.04 -8.59 -16.96
N ALA A 222 -5.40 -9.21 -17.97
CA ALA A 222 -3.96 -9.45 -17.98
C ALA A 222 -3.15 -8.15 -17.94
N ALA A 223 -3.58 -7.09 -18.64
CA ALA A 223 -2.94 -5.78 -18.60
C ALA A 223 -3.04 -5.14 -17.21
N GLY A 224 -4.20 -5.26 -16.54
CA GLY A 224 -4.36 -4.83 -15.16
C GLY A 224 -3.44 -5.61 -14.21
N ALA A 225 -3.38 -6.94 -14.35
CA ALA A 225 -2.50 -7.79 -13.55
C ALA A 225 -1.02 -7.44 -13.75
N ALA A 226 -0.62 -7.19 -15.00
CA ALA A 226 0.74 -6.78 -15.34
C ALA A 226 1.11 -5.43 -14.69
N ARG A 227 0.19 -4.44 -14.72
CA ARG A 227 0.41 -3.15 -14.07
C ARG A 227 0.58 -3.29 -12.55
N ASP A 228 -0.28 -4.07 -11.89
CA ASP A 228 -0.20 -4.34 -10.46
C ASP A 228 1.08 -5.11 -10.07
N LEU A 229 1.68 -5.85 -11.01
CA LEU A 229 2.92 -6.59 -10.82
C LEU A 229 4.16 -5.72 -10.98
N VAL A 230 4.23 -4.88 -12.04
CA VAL A 230 5.47 -4.15 -12.38
C VAL A 230 5.72 -2.95 -11.47
N LEU A 231 4.66 -2.34 -10.95
CA LEU A 231 4.78 -1.21 -10.04
C LEU A 231 5.47 -1.64 -8.73
N TYR A 232 6.42 -0.82 -8.27
CA TYR A 232 7.20 -1.05 -7.04
C TYR A 232 7.94 -2.37 -6.99
N GLU A 233 8.32 -2.95 -8.17
CA GLU A 233 9.11 -4.19 -8.27
C GLU A 233 8.52 -5.38 -7.46
N THR A 234 7.21 -5.42 -7.29
CA THR A 234 6.51 -6.43 -6.46
C THR A 234 6.90 -6.40 -4.97
N GLU A 235 7.50 -5.32 -4.48
CA GLU A 235 7.97 -5.21 -3.08
C GLU A 235 6.90 -4.66 -2.12
N GLY A 236 5.86 -4.01 -2.63
CA GLY A 236 4.79 -3.45 -1.80
C GLY A 236 3.75 -4.50 -1.37
N CYS A 237 3.11 -4.31 -0.21
CA CYS A 237 2.02 -5.19 0.25
C CYS A 237 0.81 -5.22 -0.70
N LEU A 238 0.63 -4.19 -1.52
CA LEU A 238 -0.40 -4.10 -2.54
C LEU A 238 0.05 -4.65 -3.91
N SER A 239 1.29 -5.11 -4.04
CA SER A 239 1.77 -5.73 -5.27
C SER A 239 1.18 -7.13 -5.48
N LEU A 240 0.93 -7.47 -6.73
CA LEU A 240 0.34 -8.76 -7.10
C LEU A 240 1.40 -9.88 -7.00
N HIS A 241 1.24 -10.81 -6.07
CA HIS A 241 2.22 -11.88 -5.79
C HIS A 241 1.80 -13.25 -6.30
N ALA A 242 0.50 -13.52 -6.36
CA ALA A 242 -0.04 -14.77 -6.89
C ALA A 242 -1.34 -14.51 -7.64
N LEU A 243 -1.64 -15.34 -8.61
CA LEU A 243 -2.81 -15.23 -9.46
C LEU A 243 -3.51 -16.59 -9.57
N PHE A 244 -4.77 -16.66 -9.15
CA PHE A 244 -5.62 -17.84 -9.27
C PHE A 244 -6.55 -17.67 -10.44
N VAL A 245 -6.55 -18.64 -11.36
CA VAL A 245 -7.29 -18.58 -12.62
C VAL A 245 -8.17 -19.80 -12.75
N GLU A 246 -9.48 -19.60 -12.81
CA GLU A 246 -10.42 -20.72 -12.95
C GLU A 246 -10.25 -21.43 -14.29
N ARG A 247 -10.30 -22.77 -14.23
CA ARG A 247 -10.36 -23.63 -15.41
C ARG A 247 -11.72 -23.51 -16.11
N ARG A 248 -11.80 -24.00 -17.32
CA ARG A 248 -13.04 -24.10 -18.13
C ARG A 248 -13.58 -22.76 -18.62
N GLY A 249 -12.77 -21.71 -18.64
CA GLY A 249 -13.02 -20.52 -19.45
C GLY A 249 -12.75 -20.80 -20.95
N ALA A 250 -13.19 -19.90 -21.82
CA ALA A 250 -12.82 -20.00 -23.25
C ALA A 250 -11.31 -19.75 -23.48
N ILE A 251 -10.68 -18.99 -22.58
CA ILE A 251 -9.22 -18.85 -22.46
C ILE A 251 -8.79 -19.70 -21.27
N ASP A 252 -7.96 -20.70 -21.53
CA ASP A 252 -7.45 -21.56 -20.46
C ASP A 252 -6.35 -20.89 -19.62
N PRO A 253 -6.05 -21.40 -18.41
CA PRO A 253 -5.04 -20.78 -17.53
C PRO A 253 -3.64 -20.68 -18.17
N ALA A 254 -3.23 -21.59 -19.05
CA ALA A 254 -1.92 -21.51 -19.70
C ALA A 254 -1.89 -20.39 -20.75
N GLN A 255 -2.95 -20.26 -21.52
CA GLN A 255 -3.13 -19.14 -22.46
C GLN A 255 -3.17 -17.81 -21.70
N PHE A 256 -3.91 -17.75 -20.58
CA PHE A 256 -3.98 -16.55 -19.76
C PHE A 256 -2.63 -16.18 -19.15
N THR A 257 -1.86 -17.16 -18.66
CA THR A 257 -0.48 -16.93 -18.16
C THR A 257 0.41 -16.32 -19.23
N LYS A 258 0.30 -16.77 -20.48
CA LYS A 258 1.03 -16.19 -21.61
C LYS A 258 0.60 -14.74 -21.86
N LEU A 259 -0.71 -14.46 -21.81
CA LEU A 259 -1.19 -13.07 -21.95
C LEU A 259 -0.66 -12.17 -20.85
N VAL A 260 -0.61 -12.62 -19.60
CA VAL A 260 -0.02 -11.86 -18.50
C VAL A 260 1.45 -11.55 -18.79
N ALA A 261 2.24 -12.53 -19.27
CA ALA A 261 3.63 -12.32 -19.62
C ALA A 261 3.81 -11.28 -20.73
N GLU A 262 3.00 -11.34 -21.80
CA GLU A 262 3.00 -10.36 -22.90
C GLU A 262 2.65 -8.96 -22.40
N GLU A 263 1.70 -8.84 -21.49
CA GLU A 263 1.31 -7.54 -20.90
C GLU A 263 2.35 -7.01 -19.91
N VAL A 264 3.08 -7.89 -19.20
CA VAL A 264 4.23 -7.50 -18.35
C VAL A 264 5.34 -6.90 -19.21
N GLU A 265 5.63 -7.45 -20.38
CA GLU A 265 6.59 -6.86 -21.32
C GLU A 265 6.14 -5.45 -21.76
N ARG A 266 4.85 -5.27 -22.10
CA ARG A 266 4.31 -3.96 -22.46
C ARG A 266 4.35 -2.96 -21.31
N ALA A 267 3.89 -3.37 -20.12
CA ALA A 267 3.93 -2.51 -18.93
C ALA A 267 5.37 -2.14 -18.53
N SER A 268 6.36 -3.01 -18.84
CA SER A 268 7.76 -2.73 -18.59
C SER A 268 8.38 -1.70 -19.54
N VAL A 269 7.70 -1.34 -20.64
CA VAL A 269 8.10 -0.18 -21.48
C VAL A 269 7.71 1.12 -20.79
N GLU A 270 6.52 1.20 -20.19
CA GLU A 270 6.05 2.36 -19.43
C GLU A 270 6.78 2.47 -18.08
N PHE A 271 6.94 1.35 -17.38
CA PHE A 271 7.60 1.24 -16.08
C PHE A 271 8.81 0.31 -16.18
N PRO A 272 9.97 0.79 -16.63
CA PRO A 272 11.16 -0.05 -16.77
C PRO A 272 11.59 -0.71 -15.45
N PRO A 273 12.24 -1.88 -15.49
CA PRO A 273 12.76 -2.53 -14.28
C PRO A 273 13.76 -1.62 -13.55
N GLY A 274 13.62 -1.57 -12.23
CA GLY A 274 14.54 -0.88 -11.34
C GLY A 274 15.86 -1.62 -11.14
N LEU A 275 16.72 -1.05 -10.30
CA LEU A 275 17.97 -1.68 -9.91
C LEU A 275 17.71 -2.89 -9.01
N ARG A 276 18.40 -3.99 -9.31
CA ARG A 276 18.35 -5.22 -8.53
C ARG A 276 19.72 -5.56 -8.01
N ASP A 277 19.79 -5.98 -6.76
CA ASP A 277 21.02 -6.51 -6.21
C ASP A 277 21.36 -7.91 -6.77
N ALA A 278 22.59 -8.35 -6.53
CA ALA A 278 23.05 -9.66 -6.99
C ALA A 278 22.26 -10.82 -6.37
N ARG A 279 21.78 -10.65 -5.13
CA ARG A 279 21.00 -11.66 -4.40
C ARG A 279 19.61 -11.84 -5.02
N ALA A 280 18.91 -10.73 -5.30
CA ALA A 280 17.62 -10.76 -5.98
C ALA A 280 17.74 -11.38 -7.37
N SER A 281 18.76 -10.98 -8.14
CA SER A 281 19.06 -11.53 -9.46
C SER A 281 19.33 -13.04 -9.44
N ALA A 282 20.11 -13.52 -8.48
CA ALA A 282 20.40 -14.94 -8.31
C ALA A 282 19.13 -15.74 -7.93
N ARG A 283 18.27 -15.20 -7.06
CA ARG A 283 17.00 -15.83 -6.68
C ARG A 283 16.03 -15.94 -7.85
N ILE A 284 15.91 -14.90 -8.68
CA ILE A 284 15.09 -14.91 -9.88
C ILE A 284 15.61 -15.96 -10.87
N ALA A 285 16.93 -16.01 -11.10
CA ALA A 285 17.54 -17.02 -11.98
C ALA A 285 17.29 -18.45 -11.47
N SER A 286 17.40 -18.68 -10.16
CA SER A 286 17.10 -19.98 -9.55
C SER A 286 15.63 -20.36 -9.72
N ALA A 287 14.70 -19.44 -9.46
CA ALA A 287 13.27 -19.67 -9.64
C ALA A 287 12.91 -19.96 -11.10
N ARG A 288 13.49 -19.20 -12.04
CA ARG A 288 13.31 -19.40 -13.48
C ARG A 288 13.82 -20.79 -13.93
N ASN A 289 15.00 -21.19 -13.46
CA ASN A 289 15.58 -22.50 -13.82
C ASN A 289 14.72 -23.65 -13.28
N LEU A 290 14.20 -23.54 -12.05
CA LEU A 290 13.29 -24.52 -11.47
C LEU A 290 11.97 -24.60 -12.27
N ALA A 291 11.39 -23.46 -12.62
CA ALA A 291 10.17 -23.41 -13.44
C ALA A 291 10.41 -23.99 -14.85
N ALA A 292 11.56 -23.69 -15.46
CA ALA A 292 11.93 -24.27 -16.76
C ALA A 292 12.10 -25.80 -16.70
N PHE A 293 12.69 -26.31 -15.62
CA PHE A 293 12.81 -27.77 -15.40
C PHE A 293 11.43 -28.43 -15.26
N ARG A 294 10.52 -27.82 -14.46
CA ARG A 294 9.14 -28.30 -14.31
C ARG A 294 8.39 -28.31 -15.66
N SER A 295 8.53 -27.21 -16.41
CA SER A 295 7.89 -27.06 -17.72
C SER A 295 8.40 -28.12 -18.71
N ALA A 296 9.71 -28.40 -18.73
CA ALA A 296 10.30 -29.46 -19.56
C ALA A 296 9.82 -30.87 -19.16
N ALA A 297 9.48 -31.06 -17.88
CA ALA A 297 8.88 -32.29 -17.38
C ALA A 297 7.36 -32.39 -17.63
N GLY A 298 6.77 -31.43 -18.36
CA GLY A 298 5.33 -31.42 -18.68
C GLY A 298 4.44 -30.82 -17.57
N SER A 299 5.05 -30.20 -16.56
CA SER A 299 4.33 -29.59 -15.44
C SER A 299 4.50 -28.06 -15.43
N GLY A 300 3.45 -27.35 -15.88
CA GLY A 300 3.43 -25.90 -15.90
C GLY A 300 4.02 -25.24 -17.16
N SER A 301 4.19 -23.92 -17.09
CA SER A 301 4.79 -23.11 -18.15
C SER A 301 5.61 -21.98 -17.55
N VAL A 302 6.65 -21.52 -18.27
CA VAL A 302 7.51 -20.42 -17.82
C VAL A 302 7.68 -19.40 -18.93
N PHE A 303 7.53 -18.13 -18.58
CA PHE A 303 7.72 -16.98 -19.44
C PHE A 303 8.65 -15.99 -18.76
N SER A 304 9.69 -15.57 -19.44
CA SER A 304 10.69 -14.60 -19.00
C SER A 304 11.44 -14.09 -20.21
N ASP A 305 11.96 -12.88 -20.15
CA ASP A 305 12.91 -12.39 -21.14
C ASP A 305 14.32 -12.99 -20.94
N ALA A 306 15.20 -12.75 -21.91
CA ALA A 306 16.58 -13.25 -21.85
C ALA A 306 17.39 -12.68 -20.65
N ARG A 307 17.01 -11.49 -20.16
CA ARG A 307 17.66 -10.81 -19.04
C ARG A 307 17.09 -11.19 -17.67
N GLY A 308 15.96 -11.91 -17.63
CA GLY A 308 15.25 -12.21 -16.38
C GLY A 308 14.63 -10.96 -15.75
N SER A 309 14.19 -10.00 -16.58
CA SER A 309 13.57 -8.75 -16.11
C SER A 309 12.24 -9.00 -15.44
N TYR A 310 11.56 -10.08 -15.78
CA TYR A 310 10.33 -10.57 -15.16
C TYR A 310 10.31 -12.11 -15.17
N LEU A 311 9.41 -12.68 -14.37
CA LEU A 311 9.14 -14.10 -14.35
C LEU A 311 7.63 -14.34 -14.17
N THR A 312 6.98 -14.95 -15.16
CA THR A 312 5.58 -15.38 -15.06
C THR A 312 5.55 -16.90 -15.24
N VAL A 313 5.01 -17.60 -14.29
CA VAL A 313 4.97 -19.07 -14.30
C VAL A 313 3.54 -19.57 -14.11
N LEU A 314 3.15 -20.61 -14.84
CA LEU A 314 2.00 -21.44 -14.48
C LEU A 314 2.53 -22.57 -13.63
N ASP A 315 2.26 -22.54 -12.35
CA ASP A 315 2.74 -23.53 -11.39
C ASP A 315 1.63 -24.51 -10.98
N PRO A 316 1.98 -25.78 -10.74
CA PRO A 316 1.05 -26.72 -10.12
C PRO A 316 0.56 -26.21 -8.76
N PRO A 317 -0.68 -26.56 -8.33
CA PRO A 317 -1.22 -26.13 -7.04
C PRO A 317 -0.42 -26.62 -5.81
N GLU A 318 0.42 -27.61 -5.99
CA GLU A 318 1.27 -28.19 -4.94
C GLU A 318 2.61 -27.48 -4.78
N SER A 319 2.96 -26.57 -5.70
CA SER A 319 4.23 -25.86 -5.64
C SER A 319 4.23 -24.85 -4.49
N GLU A 320 5.41 -24.67 -3.89
CA GLU A 320 5.61 -23.60 -2.91
C GLU A 320 5.41 -22.23 -3.57
N PRO A 321 4.86 -21.23 -2.84
CA PRO A 321 4.76 -19.88 -3.36
C PRO A 321 6.14 -19.40 -3.76
N PRO A 322 6.28 -18.74 -4.91
CA PRO A 322 7.53 -18.07 -5.22
C PRO A 322 7.82 -17.08 -4.08
N ALA A 323 8.98 -17.21 -3.49
CA ALA A 323 9.44 -16.22 -2.53
C ALA A 323 9.33 -14.85 -3.20
N PHE A 324 8.84 -13.84 -2.47
CA PHE A 324 8.70 -12.47 -2.95
C PHE A 324 9.91 -12.05 -3.80
N LEU A 325 9.72 -12.03 -5.10
CA LEU A 325 10.75 -11.74 -6.08
C LEU A 325 10.31 -10.57 -6.95
N PRO A 326 11.23 -9.66 -7.28
CA PRO A 326 10.91 -8.54 -8.18
C PRO A 326 10.31 -9.02 -9.51
N ARG A 327 9.13 -8.51 -9.85
CA ARG A 327 8.39 -8.81 -11.08
C ARG A 327 8.21 -10.30 -11.37
N ALA A 328 8.05 -11.10 -10.32
CA ALA A 328 7.78 -12.52 -10.45
C ALA A 328 6.38 -12.87 -9.93
N ILE A 329 5.62 -13.64 -10.71
CA ILE A 329 4.27 -14.06 -10.36
C ILE A 329 4.07 -15.54 -10.69
N ALA A 330 3.45 -16.25 -9.74
CA ALA A 330 2.91 -17.59 -9.97
C ALA A 330 1.42 -17.51 -10.31
N VAL A 331 1.03 -18.17 -11.38
CA VAL A 331 -0.35 -18.39 -11.78
C VAL A 331 -0.73 -19.82 -11.41
N HIS A 332 -1.83 -19.98 -10.69
CA HIS A 332 -2.36 -21.27 -10.27
C HIS A 332 -3.71 -21.52 -10.93
N ALA A 333 -3.81 -22.64 -11.65
CA ALA A 333 -5.07 -23.06 -12.26
C ALA A 333 -5.95 -23.74 -11.21
N VAL A 334 -7.13 -23.17 -10.94
CA VAL A 334 -8.07 -23.64 -9.92
C VAL A 334 -9.43 -24.02 -10.52
N GLU A 335 -10.20 -24.87 -9.84
CA GLU A 335 -11.58 -25.18 -10.24
C GLU A 335 -12.59 -24.16 -9.68
N ASN A 336 -12.28 -23.63 -8.47
CA ASN A 336 -13.17 -22.73 -7.72
C ASN A 336 -12.38 -21.99 -6.62
N PRO A 337 -12.99 -21.02 -5.90
CA PRO A 337 -12.33 -20.26 -4.83
C PRO A 337 -11.77 -21.11 -3.68
N SER A 338 -12.37 -22.26 -3.37
CA SER A 338 -11.91 -23.12 -2.26
C SER A 338 -10.51 -23.69 -2.49
N ASP A 339 -10.11 -23.89 -3.75
CA ASP A 339 -8.76 -24.33 -4.08
C ASP A 339 -7.73 -23.25 -3.75
N ALA A 340 -8.05 -21.99 -4.06
CA ALA A 340 -7.21 -20.86 -3.72
C ALA A 340 -7.11 -20.64 -2.18
N ILE A 341 -8.22 -20.80 -1.45
CA ILE A 341 -8.23 -20.75 0.03
C ILE A 341 -7.30 -21.86 0.57
N THR A 342 -7.41 -23.08 0.06
CA THR A 342 -6.59 -24.22 0.49
C THR A 342 -5.11 -23.94 0.26
N TYR A 343 -4.76 -23.37 -0.90
CA TYR A 343 -3.38 -22.99 -1.22
C TYR A 343 -2.85 -21.93 -0.25
N LEU A 344 -3.57 -20.83 -0.07
CA LEU A 344 -3.17 -19.72 0.79
C LEU A 344 -3.02 -20.15 2.25
N SER A 345 -3.96 -20.96 2.76
CA SER A 345 -3.93 -21.50 4.12
C SER A 345 -2.74 -22.45 4.34
N ARG A 346 -2.46 -23.34 3.36
CA ARG A 346 -1.31 -24.26 3.43
C ARG A 346 0.02 -23.52 3.56
N HIS A 347 0.14 -22.40 2.86
CA HIS A 347 1.37 -21.63 2.80
C HIS A 347 1.40 -20.43 3.77
N GLU A 348 0.39 -20.32 4.64
CA GLU A 348 0.26 -19.26 5.66
C GLU A 348 0.48 -17.84 5.07
N VAL A 349 -0.07 -17.58 3.86
CA VAL A 349 0.08 -16.30 3.18
C VAL A 349 -0.87 -15.28 3.78
N PRO A 350 -0.37 -14.25 4.48
CA PRO A 350 -1.24 -13.18 4.99
C PRO A 350 -1.64 -12.26 3.84
N VAL A 351 -2.95 -12.17 3.56
CA VAL A 351 -3.46 -11.40 2.41
C VAL A 351 -3.81 -9.97 2.83
N GLU A 352 -3.33 -8.97 2.06
CA GLU A 352 -3.70 -7.57 2.21
C GLU A 352 -4.91 -7.22 1.34
N ALA A 353 -4.83 -7.53 0.05
CA ALA A 353 -5.89 -7.22 -0.90
C ALA A 353 -6.04 -8.34 -1.94
N VAL A 354 -7.22 -8.42 -2.55
CA VAL A 354 -7.47 -9.29 -3.68
C VAL A 354 -8.00 -8.49 -4.87
N ALA A 355 -7.33 -8.62 -6.04
CA ALA A 355 -7.87 -8.18 -7.31
C ALA A 355 -8.82 -9.26 -7.85
N VAL A 356 -10.06 -8.91 -8.16
CA VAL A 356 -11.07 -9.86 -8.60
C VAL A 356 -11.57 -9.48 -9.99
N ALA A 357 -11.52 -10.43 -10.92
CA ALA A 357 -12.32 -10.43 -12.14
C ALA A 357 -13.43 -11.45 -11.98
N GLY A 358 -14.66 -10.96 -11.86
CA GLY A 358 -15.88 -11.74 -11.62
C GLY A 358 -16.89 -10.95 -10.80
N LYS A 359 -18.16 -11.33 -10.92
CA LYS A 359 -19.27 -10.65 -10.23
C LYS A 359 -20.06 -11.56 -9.29
N ARG A 360 -19.67 -12.83 -9.18
CA ARG A 360 -20.36 -13.79 -8.33
C ARG A 360 -20.21 -13.43 -6.85
N GLU A 361 -21.24 -13.68 -6.06
CA GLU A 361 -21.25 -13.37 -4.62
C GLU A 361 -20.25 -14.20 -3.81
N ASP A 362 -19.95 -15.44 -4.25
CA ASP A 362 -18.95 -16.30 -3.64
C ASP A 362 -17.54 -15.69 -3.66
N LEU A 363 -17.25 -14.74 -4.58
CA LEU A 363 -15.96 -14.03 -4.62
C LEU A 363 -15.81 -13.01 -3.48
N ARG A 364 -16.92 -12.49 -2.94
CA ARG A 364 -16.88 -11.68 -1.72
C ARG A 364 -16.64 -12.55 -0.49
N THR A 365 -17.33 -13.69 -0.42
CA THR A 365 -17.09 -14.69 0.62
C THR A 365 -15.66 -15.17 0.58
N PHE A 366 -15.12 -15.46 -0.60
CA PHE A 366 -13.71 -15.80 -0.79
C PHE A 366 -12.76 -14.74 -0.19
N ALA A 367 -13.00 -13.46 -0.47
CA ALA A 367 -12.18 -12.38 0.06
C ALA A 367 -12.22 -12.32 1.60
N ILE A 368 -13.37 -12.61 2.22
CA ILE A 368 -13.53 -12.71 3.67
C ILE A 368 -12.75 -13.92 4.21
N ASP A 369 -12.90 -15.08 3.59
CA ASP A 369 -12.31 -16.34 4.04
C ASP A 369 -10.77 -16.32 4.00
N ILE A 370 -10.18 -15.57 3.05
CA ILE A 370 -8.73 -15.36 2.97
C ILE A 370 -8.24 -14.21 3.85
N GLY A 371 -9.12 -13.52 4.58
CA GLY A 371 -8.78 -12.40 5.45
C GLY A 371 -8.31 -11.16 4.69
N ALA A 372 -8.71 -10.95 3.44
CA ALA A 372 -8.36 -9.77 2.67
C ALA A 372 -9.05 -8.52 3.24
N HIS A 373 -8.30 -7.44 3.40
CA HIS A 373 -8.85 -6.17 3.86
C HIS A 373 -9.47 -5.33 2.73
N ARG A 374 -9.20 -5.69 1.47
CA ARG A 374 -9.65 -4.94 0.31
C ARG A 374 -9.93 -5.86 -0.88
N ILE A 375 -11.03 -5.57 -1.58
CA ILE A 375 -11.34 -6.14 -2.91
C ILE A 375 -11.13 -5.03 -3.92
N ALA A 376 -10.33 -5.26 -4.96
CA ALA A 376 -10.03 -4.31 -6.01
C ALA A 376 -10.30 -4.91 -7.40
N ARG A 377 -10.24 -4.08 -8.44
CA ARG A 377 -10.11 -4.55 -9.82
C ARG A 377 -8.63 -4.76 -10.16
N PHE A 378 -8.34 -5.56 -11.15
CA PHE A 378 -7.01 -5.65 -11.73
C PHE A 378 -6.59 -4.29 -12.32
N GLY A 379 -5.38 -3.84 -12.01
CA GLY A 379 -4.84 -2.53 -12.33
C GLY A 379 -5.08 -1.45 -11.27
N ASP A 380 -5.89 -1.76 -10.24
CA ASP A 380 -6.22 -0.83 -9.16
C ASP A 380 -5.63 -1.24 -7.79
N LEU A 381 -4.86 -2.36 -7.71
CA LEU A 381 -4.27 -2.77 -6.43
C LEU A 381 -3.36 -1.69 -5.85
N GLN A 382 -2.53 -1.07 -6.67
CA GLN A 382 -1.60 -0.03 -6.26
C GLN A 382 -2.24 1.36 -6.08
N ARG A 383 -3.57 1.46 -6.23
CA ARG A 383 -4.34 2.72 -6.15
C ARG A 383 -5.44 2.63 -5.09
N PRO A 384 -5.10 2.46 -3.80
CA PRO A 384 -6.10 2.40 -2.75
C PRO A 384 -6.80 3.76 -2.62
N PRO A 385 -8.16 3.80 -2.56
CA PRO A 385 -8.87 5.05 -2.32
C PRO A 385 -8.52 5.60 -0.95
N LEU A 386 -8.38 6.93 -0.82
CA LEU A 386 -8.03 7.57 0.45
C LEU A 386 -9.03 7.24 1.56
N GLY A 387 -10.34 7.22 1.24
CA GLY A 387 -11.41 6.87 2.17
C GLY A 387 -11.52 5.37 2.50
N GLY A 388 -10.66 4.52 1.91
CA GLY A 388 -10.58 3.10 2.26
C GLY A 388 -9.75 2.85 3.51
N ASN A 389 -10.10 1.80 4.25
CA ASN A 389 -9.30 1.34 5.37
C ASN A 389 -7.87 0.95 4.91
N HIS A 390 -6.89 1.12 5.77
CA HIS A 390 -5.53 0.67 5.54
C HIS A 390 -5.22 -0.52 6.45
N GLY A 391 -4.94 -1.66 5.85
CA GLY A 391 -4.74 -2.89 6.63
C GLY A 391 -5.94 -3.23 7.53
N GLY A 392 -7.17 -2.99 7.06
CA GLY A 392 -8.40 -3.18 7.83
C GLY A 392 -8.65 -2.14 8.94
N ARG A 393 -7.82 -1.09 9.06
CA ARG A 393 -7.89 -0.08 10.11
C ARG A 393 -8.38 1.26 9.59
N SER A 394 -8.98 2.04 10.47
CA SER A 394 -9.36 3.43 10.23
C SER A 394 -8.14 4.31 9.93
N ARG A 395 -8.36 5.41 9.22
CA ARG A 395 -7.30 6.39 8.91
C ARG A 395 -7.03 7.37 10.03
N ILE A 396 -8.10 7.82 10.74
CA ILE A 396 -8.01 8.88 11.76
C ILE A 396 -8.43 8.42 13.15
N ALA A 397 -9.32 7.44 13.28
CA ALA A 397 -9.90 7.07 14.57
C ALA A 397 -8.87 6.58 15.60
N ASP A 398 -7.75 6.02 15.15
CA ASP A 398 -6.66 5.59 16.04
C ASP A 398 -5.89 6.77 16.68
N TYR A 399 -6.06 8.01 16.20
CA TYR A 399 -5.35 9.21 16.69
C TYR A 399 -6.19 10.06 17.63
N ILE A 400 -7.41 9.62 17.99
CA ILE A 400 -8.32 10.36 18.85
C ILE A 400 -8.81 9.55 20.05
N THR A 401 -9.31 10.29 21.05
CA THR A 401 -10.10 9.77 22.18
C THR A 401 -11.42 10.53 22.24
N TRP A 402 -12.51 9.86 22.62
CA TRP A 402 -13.82 10.48 22.66
C TRP A 402 -14.20 10.97 24.06
N ILE A 403 -14.83 12.15 24.11
CA ILE A 403 -15.66 12.59 25.24
C ILE A 403 -17.09 12.67 24.74
N THR A 404 -17.98 11.90 25.36
CA THR A 404 -19.40 11.87 25.03
C THR A 404 -20.20 12.73 26.01
N ASP A 405 -21.11 13.56 25.50
CA ASP A 405 -22.09 14.31 26.30
C ASP A 405 -23.44 13.60 26.20
N GLU A 406 -23.85 13.02 27.29
CA GLU A 406 -25.11 12.25 27.42
C GLU A 406 -26.27 13.06 28.00
N ARG A 407 -26.07 14.37 28.18
CA ARG A 407 -27.10 15.28 28.73
C ARG A 407 -28.08 15.75 27.67
#